data_4296f79a761a86aed7a39386f3c45c1a
#
_entry.id   4296f79a761a86aed7a39386f3c45c1a
#
_cell.length_a   1.000
_cell.length_b   1.000
_cell.length_c   1.000
_cell.angle_alpha   90.00
_cell.angle_beta   90.00
_cell.angle_gamma   90.00
#
_symmetry.space_group_name_H-M   'P 1'
#
loop_
_entity.id
_entity.type
_entity.pdbx_description
1 polymer ?
#
loop_
_entity_poly.entity_id
_entity_poly.type
_entity_poly.pdbx_seq_one_letter_code
_entity_poly.pdbx_strand_id
1 'polypeptide(L)'
;METWGALFEQAEAFGVDEAAIRSALAERRDREIHGDDTDDRAGDGHDDDDGVPDPVDASPARVVADADVLAADLLVGGDAREALDGLRAHSWTTLVASDDLLDDAEAVIAFLADAALAADWRERVDEWREPVAQPAGDHPALASAFRGGAMHVLSFDDRLTAPGTGAGLNDRFPVSVREPRAFAALFDAEKLYPEVGNGEYPGPDRDPRA
;
A
#
# COMPACT_ATOMS: atom_id res chain seq x y z
N MET A 1 -7.90 -14.66 15.24
CA MET A 1 -7.48 -13.51 14.45
C MET A 1 -6.76 -12.55 15.38
N GLU A 2 -5.53 -12.21 15.02
CA GLU A 2 -4.69 -11.31 15.81
C GLU A 2 -5.14 -9.86 15.62
N THR A 3 -5.01 -9.04 16.69
CA THR A 3 -5.20 -7.59 16.57
C THR A 3 -3.95 -6.93 16.01
N TRP A 4 -4.07 -5.72 15.45
CA TRP A 4 -2.90 -4.94 15.02
C TRP A 4 -1.90 -4.74 16.16
N GLY A 5 -2.38 -4.47 17.39
CA GLY A 5 -1.51 -4.34 18.57
C GLY A 5 -0.70 -5.59 18.84
N ALA A 6 -1.31 -6.78 18.78
CA ALA A 6 -0.62 -8.04 19.00
C ALA A 6 0.43 -8.34 17.91
N LEU A 7 0.11 -8.06 16.64
CA LEU A 7 1.06 -8.22 15.53
C LEU A 7 2.27 -7.29 15.70
N PHE A 8 2.05 -6.04 16.10
CA PHE A 8 3.14 -5.08 16.34
C PHE A 8 4.04 -5.51 17.49
N GLU A 9 3.48 -6.02 18.60
CA GLU A 9 4.26 -6.55 19.73
C GLU A 9 5.11 -7.76 19.31
N GLN A 10 4.59 -8.66 18.48
CA GLN A 10 5.34 -9.78 17.94
C GLN A 10 6.49 -9.32 17.04
N ALA A 11 6.24 -8.34 16.19
CA ALA A 11 7.20 -7.81 15.23
C ALA A 11 8.43 -7.14 15.90
N GLU A 12 8.26 -6.52 17.08
CA GLU A 12 9.35 -5.86 17.82
C GLU A 12 10.53 -6.78 18.12
N ALA A 13 10.28 -8.10 18.26
CA ALA A 13 11.31 -9.07 18.57
C ALA A 13 12.37 -9.24 17.46
N PHE A 14 12.05 -8.87 16.22
CA PHE A 14 12.94 -9.10 15.06
C PHE A 14 13.94 -7.96 14.83
N GLY A 15 13.70 -6.76 15.34
CA GLY A 15 14.64 -5.63 15.28
C GLY A 15 15.00 -5.20 13.87
N VAL A 16 14.03 -5.24 12.95
CA VAL A 16 14.17 -4.86 11.52
C VAL A 16 14.24 -3.34 11.39
N ASP A 17 15.03 -2.85 10.45
CA ASP A 17 15.06 -1.44 10.07
C ASP A 17 14.49 -1.19 8.65
N GLU A 18 14.20 0.06 8.34
CA GLU A 18 13.63 0.47 7.05
C GLU A 18 14.57 0.16 5.86
N ALA A 19 15.89 0.26 6.06
CA ALA A 19 16.86 -0.02 5.01
C ALA A 19 16.84 -1.50 4.61
N ALA A 20 16.69 -2.41 5.57
CA ALA A 20 16.55 -3.84 5.31
C ALA A 20 15.28 -4.14 4.50
N ILE A 21 14.16 -3.49 4.80
CA ILE A 21 12.89 -3.63 4.07
C ILE A 21 13.06 -3.20 2.61
N ARG A 22 13.61 -2.01 2.38
CA ARG A 22 13.83 -1.50 1.02
C ARG A 22 14.78 -2.40 0.21
N SER A 23 15.84 -2.93 0.85
CA SER A 23 16.76 -3.87 0.20
C SER A 23 16.06 -5.18 -0.18
N ALA A 24 15.32 -5.77 0.75
CA ALA A 24 14.61 -7.03 0.51
C ALA A 24 13.55 -6.90 -0.61
N LEU A 25 12.80 -5.79 -0.64
CA LEU A 25 11.81 -5.53 -1.70
C LEU A 25 12.48 -5.32 -3.07
N ALA A 26 13.58 -4.57 -3.12
CA ALA A 26 14.33 -4.36 -4.36
C ALA A 26 14.87 -5.68 -4.91
N GLU A 27 15.49 -6.52 -4.07
CA GLU A 27 15.98 -7.84 -4.47
C GLU A 27 14.88 -8.79 -4.93
N ARG A 28 13.68 -8.69 -4.37
CA ARG A 28 12.51 -9.46 -4.79
C ARG A 28 12.07 -9.02 -6.19
N ARG A 29 11.82 -7.73 -6.39
CA ARG A 29 11.36 -7.17 -7.67
C ARG A 29 12.40 -7.39 -8.79
N ASP A 30 13.69 -7.32 -8.51
CA ASP A 30 14.76 -7.62 -9.47
C ASP A 30 14.75 -9.11 -9.90
N ARG A 31 14.43 -10.03 -8.98
CA ARG A 31 14.31 -11.46 -9.31
C ARG A 31 13.11 -11.78 -10.19
N GLU A 32 11.99 -11.10 -9.99
CA GLU A 32 10.78 -11.26 -10.81
C GLU A 32 11.04 -10.78 -12.24
N ILE A 33 11.70 -9.63 -12.44
CA ILE A 33 12.05 -9.10 -13.76
C ILE A 33 13.02 -10.03 -14.51
N HIS A 34 13.99 -10.65 -13.82
CA HIS A 34 14.99 -11.51 -14.45
C HIS A 34 14.63 -13.00 -14.47
N GLY A 35 13.59 -13.43 -13.74
CA GLY A 35 13.13 -14.81 -13.65
C GLY A 35 12.20 -15.22 -14.79
N ASP A 36 11.57 -14.27 -15.46
CA ASP A 36 10.60 -14.51 -16.54
C ASP A 36 11.26 -14.73 -17.93
N ASP A 37 12.59 -14.58 -18.05
CA ASP A 37 13.34 -14.74 -19.32
C ASP A 37 13.52 -16.20 -19.77
N THR A 38 12.89 -17.20 -19.15
CA THR A 38 13.09 -18.63 -19.48
C THR A 38 11.92 -19.35 -20.12
N ASP A 39 10.81 -18.72 -20.40
CA ASP A 39 9.67 -19.35 -21.13
C ASP A 39 9.34 -18.58 -22.41
N ASP A 40 10.13 -18.83 -23.46
CA ASP A 40 9.96 -18.37 -24.85
C ASP A 40 8.67 -19.03 -25.42
N ARG A 41 7.51 -18.52 -25.06
CA ARG A 41 6.27 -18.77 -25.78
C ARG A 41 5.76 -17.50 -26.41
N ALA A 42 6.06 -17.38 -27.71
CA ALA A 42 5.33 -16.50 -28.62
C ALA A 42 3.83 -16.76 -28.50
N GLY A 43 3.15 -15.98 -27.68
CA GLY A 43 1.70 -15.90 -27.56
C GLY A 43 1.23 -14.70 -28.36
N ASP A 44 0.52 -14.98 -29.43
CA ASP A 44 -0.19 -14.10 -30.35
C ASP A 44 -1.02 -13.09 -29.53
N GLY A 45 -0.79 -11.79 -29.75
CA GLY A 45 -1.52 -10.72 -29.07
C GLY A 45 -3.01 -10.79 -29.35
N HIS A 46 -3.77 -11.14 -28.33
CA HIS A 46 -5.19 -10.88 -28.28
C HIS A 46 -5.38 -9.86 -27.15
N ASP A 47 -5.72 -8.63 -27.54
CA ASP A 47 -6.20 -7.60 -26.63
C ASP A 47 -7.58 -8.04 -26.11
N ASP A 48 -7.59 -8.98 -25.16
CA ASP A 48 -8.78 -9.28 -24.36
C ASP A 48 -8.78 -8.33 -23.14
N ASP A 49 -9.18 -7.07 -23.37
CA ASP A 49 -9.62 -6.13 -22.33
C ASP A 49 -11.00 -6.54 -21.74
N ASP A 50 -11.34 -7.79 -21.88
CA ASP A 50 -12.63 -8.34 -21.47
C ASP A 50 -12.61 -8.74 -19.99
N GLY A 51 -12.92 -7.78 -19.10
CA GLY A 51 -13.35 -8.10 -17.76
C GLY A 51 -12.67 -7.36 -16.58
N VAL A 52 -11.73 -6.47 -16.83
CA VAL A 52 -11.18 -5.63 -15.75
C VAL A 52 -12.16 -4.49 -15.47
N PRO A 53 -12.69 -4.36 -14.23
CA PRO A 53 -13.63 -3.29 -13.89
C PRO A 53 -13.06 -1.90 -14.21
N ASP A 54 -13.91 -0.97 -14.60
CA ASP A 54 -13.52 0.43 -14.77
C ASP A 54 -12.90 0.99 -13.47
N PRO A 55 -11.93 1.91 -13.57
CA PRO A 55 -11.37 2.57 -12.39
C PRO A 55 -12.44 3.27 -11.56
N VAL A 56 -12.29 3.20 -10.24
CA VAL A 56 -13.16 3.91 -9.29
C VAL A 56 -12.89 5.41 -9.34
N ASP A 57 -13.89 6.23 -9.09
CA ASP A 57 -13.74 7.70 -9.01
C ASP A 57 -12.68 8.09 -7.95
N ALA A 58 -11.85 9.07 -8.29
CA ALA A 58 -10.77 9.52 -7.42
C ALA A 58 -11.31 10.14 -6.12
N SER A 59 -10.73 9.73 -4.99
CA SER A 59 -11.09 10.24 -3.66
C SER A 59 -9.87 10.49 -2.79
N PRO A 60 -9.79 11.62 -2.09
CA PRO A 60 -8.69 11.91 -1.17
C PRO A 60 -8.71 11.05 0.12
N ALA A 61 -9.81 10.34 0.40
CA ALA A 61 -9.89 9.37 1.50
C ALA A 61 -9.39 7.97 1.12
N ARG A 62 -9.03 7.76 -0.14
CA ARG A 62 -8.51 6.49 -0.65
C ARG A 62 -7.00 6.60 -0.78
N VAL A 63 -6.29 5.68 -0.16
CA VAL A 63 -4.83 5.70 -0.03
C VAL A 63 -4.26 4.33 -0.38
N VAL A 64 -3.16 4.31 -1.10
CA VAL A 64 -2.31 3.12 -1.29
C VAL A 64 -1.06 3.29 -0.42
N ALA A 65 -0.69 2.25 0.29
CA ALA A 65 0.63 2.11 0.90
C ALA A 65 1.42 1.06 0.10
N ASP A 66 2.57 1.44 -0.44
CA ASP A 66 3.46 0.50 -1.15
C ASP A 66 3.95 -0.61 -0.21
N ALA A 67 4.43 -1.70 -0.75
CA ALA A 67 4.87 -2.88 -0.01
C ALA A 67 5.94 -2.56 1.06
N ASP A 68 6.84 -1.62 0.77
CA ASP A 68 7.85 -1.15 1.71
C ASP A 68 7.21 -0.43 2.93
N VAL A 69 6.18 0.37 2.71
CA VAL A 69 5.45 1.07 3.78
C VAL A 69 4.62 0.10 4.61
N LEU A 70 3.95 -0.86 3.96
CA LEU A 70 3.17 -1.89 4.64
C LEU A 70 4.05 -2.77 5.54
N ALA A 71 5.20 -3.22 5.03
CA ALA A 71 6.16 -3.99 5.82
C ALA A 71 6.77 -3.15 6.95
N ALA A 72 7.07 -1.86 6.71
CA ALA A 72 7.62 -0.97 7.72
C ALA A 72 6.60 -0.65 8.83
N ASP A 73 5.33 -0.51 8.50
CA ASP A 73 4.26 -0.35 9.49
C ASP A 73 4.27 -1.51 10.51
N LEU A 74 4.42 -2.74 10.04
CA LEU A 74 4.48 -3.91 10.91
C LEU A 74 5.81 -4.00 11.66
N LEU A 75 6.95 -3.99 10.94
CA LEU A 75 8.24 -4.40 11.46
C LEU A 75 9.04 -3.29 12.13
N VAL A 76 8.82 -2.03 11.72
CA VAL A 76 9.60 -0.87 12.20
C VAL A 76 8.74 0.08 13.02
N GLY A 77 7.52 0.33 12.61
CA GLY A 77 6.65 1.36 13.18
C GLY A 77 7.00 2.77 12.68
N GLY A 78 7.22 3.71 13.59
CA GLY A 78 7.60 5.08 13.25
C GLY A 78 6.61 5.79 12.32
N ASP A 79 7.14 6.52 11.34
CA ASP A 79 6.35 7.33 10.41
C ASP A 79 5.37 6.50 9.57
N ALA A 80 5.71 5.26 9.20
CA ALA A 80 4.82 4.36 8.48
C ALA A 80 3.59 4.01 9.32
N ARG A 81 3.82 3.64 10.58
CA ARG A 81 2.73 3.33 11.52
C ARG A 81 1.88 4.54 11.84
N GLU A 82 2.48 5.70 12.07
CA GLU A 82 1.73 6.94 12.32
C GLU A 82 0.81 7.28 11.15
N ALA A 83 1.28 7.16 9.92
CA ALA A 83 0.48 7.39 8.72
C ALA A 83 -0.69 6.42 8.61
N LEU A 84 -0.44 5.11 8.81
CA LEU A 84 -1.48 4.08 8.66
C LEU A 84 -2.44 4.01 9.86
N ASP A 85 -2.00 4.34 11.07
CA ASP A 85 -2.89 4.50 12.23
C ASP A 85 -3.90 5.64 12.01
N GLY A 86 -3.47 6.74 11.36
CA GLY A 86 -4.38 7.80 10.95
C GLY A 86 -5.50 7.30 10.04
N LEU A 87 -5.21 6.34 9.15
CA LEU A 87 -6.24 5.72 8.31
C LEU A 87 -7.08 4.71 9.09
N ARG A 88 -6.45 3.82 9.87
CA ARG A 88 -7.17 2.80 10.67
C ARG A 88 -8.16 3.39 11.65
N ALA A 89 -7.86 4.58 12.17
CA ALA A 89 -8.71 5.26 13.14
C ALA A 89 -10.06 5.76 12.57
N HIS A 90 -10.25 5.71 11.23
CA HIS A 90 -11.41 6.30 10.58
C HIS A 90 -12.09 5.31 9.62
N SER A 91 -13.38 5.00 9.85
CA SER A 91 -14.14 4.07 9.00
C SER A 91 -14.41 4.59 7.58
N TRP A 92 -14.26 5.87 7.35
CA TRP A 92 -14.50 6.53 6.07
C TRP A 92 -13.23 6.65 5.20
N THR A 93 -12.07 6.28 5.70
CA THR A 93 -10.85 6.13 4.91
C THR A 93 -10.72 4.71 4.39
N THR A 94 -10.05 4.54 3.26
CA THR A 94 -9.89 3.24 2.60
C THR A 94 -8.44 3.00 2.23
N LEU A 95 -7.87 1.90 2.70
CA LEU A 95 -6.64 1.34 2.14
C LEU A 95 -7.01 0.57 0.87
N VAL A 96 -6.41 0.94 -0.26
CA VAL A 96 -6.57 0.24 -1.54
C VAL A 96 -5.31 -0.56 -1.83
N ALA A 97 -5.45 -1.84 -2.14
CA ALA A 97 -4.29 -2.68 -2.47
C ALA A 97 -4.69 -3.85 -3.39
N SER A 98 -3.85 -4.15 -4.38
CA SER A 98 -3.92 -5.39 -5.16
C SER A 98 -3.33 -6.57 -4.38
N ASP A 99 -3.60 -7.79 -4.82
CA ASP A 99 -2.97 -8.99 -4.26
C ASP A 99 -1.46 -8.96 -4.47
N ASP A 100 -0.98 -8.59 -5.66
CA ASP A 100 0.45 -8.49 -5.98
C ASP A 100 1.19 -7.54 -5.03
N LEU A 101 0.55 -6.41 -4.68
CA LEU A 101 1.11 -5.46 -3.72
C LEU A 101 1.25 -6.07 -2.32
N LEU A 102 0.25 -6.82 -1.88
CA LEU A 102 0.29 -7.50 -0.58
C LEU A 102 1.22 -8.71 -0.58
N ASP A 103 1.34 -9.44 -1.69
CA ASP A 103 2.27 -10.56 -1.85
C ASP A 103 3.73 -10.09 -1.76
N ASP A 104 4.03 -8.91 -2.29
CA ASP A 104 5.33 -8.27 -2.13
C ASP A 104 5.62 -7.96 -0.65
N ALA A 105 4.67 -7.34 0.04
CA ALA A 105 4.84 -7.00 1.46
C ALA A 105 4.93 -8.25 2.34
N GLU A 106 4.07 -9.25 2.13
CA GLU A 106 4.06 -10.52 2.85
C GLU A 106 5.41 -11.25 2.69
N ALA A 107 5.93 -11.32 1.47
CA ALA A 107 7.21 -11.96 1.21
C ALA A 107 8.39 -11.24 1.91
N VAL A 108 8.37 -9.90 1.96
CA VAL A 108 9.37 -9.12 2.70
C VAL A 108 9.27 -9.38 4.21
N ILE A 109 8.06 -9.41 4.77
CA ILE A 109 7.82 -9.71 6.19
C ILE A 109 8.30 -11.13 6.50
N ALA A 110 7.93 -12.13 5.70
CA ALA A 110 8.36 -13.53 5.90
C ALA A 110 9.88 -13.70 5.83
N PHE A 111 10.54 -12.95 4.96
CA PHE A 111 11.99 -13.01 4.79
C PHE A 111 12.76 -12.34 5.95
N LEU A 112 12.27 -11.19 6.43
CA LEU A 112 12.98 -10.40 7.45
C LEU A 112 12.59 -10.77 8.88
N ALA A 113 11.45 -11.38 9.07
CA ALA A 113 10.94 -11.77 10.37
C ALA A 113 10.57 -13.26 10.42
N ASP A 114 9.30 -13.59 10.16
CA ASP A 114 8.77 -14.93 10.31
C ASP A 114 7.57 -15.16 9.38
N ALA A 115 7.47 -16.37 8.80
CA ALA A 115 6.39 -16.72 7.88
C ALA A 115 5.01 -16.81 8.56
N ALA A 116 4.95 -17.15 9.85
CA ALA A 116 3.68 -17.18 10.57
C ALA A 116 3.19 -15.76 10.85
N LEU A 117 4.08 -14.86 11.28
CA LEU A 117 3.77 -13.43 11.42
C LEU A 117 3.29 -12.80 10.10
N ALA A 118 3.94 -13.16 8.97
CA ALA A 118 3.54 -12.68 7.65
C ALA A 118 2.12 -13.14 7.28
N ALA A 119 1.78 -14.41 7.56
CA ALA A 119 0.45 -14.94 7.28
C ALA A 119 -0.64 -14.30 8.17
N ASP A 120 -0.37 -14.11 9.46
CA ASP A 120 -1.29 -13.44 10.38
C ASP A 120 -1.51 -11.96 9.98
N TRP A 121 -0.43 -11.28 9.55
CA TRP A 121 -0.51 -9.93 9.01
C TRP A 121 -1.35 -9.90 7.73
N ARG A 122 -1.15 -10.86 6.81
CA ARG A 122 -1.90 -10.95 5.55
C ARG A 122 -3.39 -11.11 5.80
N GLU A 123 -3.79 -12.02 6.71
CA GLU A 123 -5.19 -12.18 7.10
C GLU A 123 -5.78 -10.86 7.63
N ARG A 124 -5.00 -10.14 8.43
CA ARG A 124 -5.45 -8.89 9.04
C ARG A 124 -5.58 -7.74 8.05
N VAL A 125 -4.63 -7.59 7.12
CA VAL A 125 -4.68 -6.53 6.11
C VAL A 125 -5.76 -6.80 5.06
N ASP A 126 -6.03 -8.06 4.72
CA ASP A 126 -7.09 -8.46 3.78
C ASP A 126 -8.49 -8.06 4.28
N GLU A 127 -8.71 -8.04 5.59
CA GLU A 127 -9.96 -7.53 6.17
C GLU A 127 -10.10 -6.00 6.15
N TRP A 128 -8.98 -5.30 6.11
CA TRP A 128 -8.95 -3.85 6.17
C TRP A 128 -8.94 -3.20 4.79
N ARG A 129 -8.29 -3.82 3.80
CA ARG A 129 -8.16 -3.25 2.46
C ARG A 129 -9.44 -3.37 1.62
N GLU A 130 -9.54 -2.52 0.61
CA GLU A 130 -10.38 -2.74 -0.56
C GLU A 130 -9.53 -3.33 -1.68
N PRO A 131 -9.85 -4.56 -2.16
CA PRO A 131 -9.06 -5.22 -3.19
C PRO A 131 -9.29 -4.59 -4.57
N VAL A 132 -8.22 -4.52 -5.37
CA VAL A 132 -8.27 -4.07 -6.77
C VAL A 132 -7.48 -5.02 -7.67
N ALA A 133 -7.86 -5.07 -8.95
CA ALA A 133 -7.15 -5.86 -9.93
C ALA A 133 -5.78 -5.24 -10.27
N GLN A 134 -4.77 -6.10 -10.48
CA GLN A 134 -3.43 -5.72 -10.91
C GLN A 134 -3.27 -6.03 -12.41
N PRO A 135 -3.08 -5.02 -13.28
CA PRO A 135 -2.65 -5.24 -14.66
C PRO A 135 -1.21 -5.76 -14.70
N ALA A 136 -0.95 -6.72 -15.58
CA ALA A 136 0.39 -7.27 -15.76
C ALA A 136 1.40 -6.20 -16.20
N GLY A 137 2.58 -6.18 -15.58
CA GLY A 137 3.68 -5.29 -15.93
C GLY A 137 3.63 -3.89 -15.35
N ASP A 138 2.55 -3.50 -14.68
CA ASP A 138 2.45 -2.21 -14.00
C ASP A 138 3.03 -2.27 -12.58
N HIS A 139 3.53 -1.14 -12.08
CA HIS A 139 3.99 -1.03 -10.70
C HIS A 139 2.80 -1.21 -9.74
N PRO A 140 2.83 -2.19 -8.79
CA PRO A 140 1.65 -2.55 -8.00
C PRO A 140 0.99 -1.39 -7.26
N ALA A 141 1.78 -0.50 -6.64
CA ALA A 141 1.22 0.65 -5.92
C ALA A 141 0.54 1.67 -6.84
N LEU A 142 1.11 1.93 -8.04
CA LEU A 142 0.54 2.88 -9.01
C LEU A 142 -0.71 2.31 -9.69
N ALA A 143 -0.67 1.03 -10.04
CA ALA A 143 -1.83 0.33 -10.60
C ALA A 143 -2.98 0.28 -9.59
N SER A 144 -2.70 -0.06 -8.31
CA SER A 144 -3.69 -0.03 -7.24
C SER A 144 -4.29 1.36 -7.06
N ALA A 145 -3.48 2.43 -7.12
CA ALA A 145 -3.99 3.79 -6.99
C ALA A 145 -4.91 4.18 -8.16
N PHE A 146 -4.51 3.87 -9.39
CA PHE A 146 -5.32 4.14 -10.57
C PHE A 146 -6.66 3.39 -10.54
N ARG A 147 -6.63 2.07 -10.30
CA ARG A 147 -7.81 1.21 -10.29
C ARG A 147 -8.76 1.54 -9.14
N GLY A 148 -8.21 1.78 -7.98
CA GLY A 148 -8.98 2.05 -6.76
C GLY A 148 -9.31 3.52 -6.53
N GLY A 149 -8.98 4.43 -7.43
CA GLY A 149 -9.27 5.86 -7.28
C GLY A 149 -8.54 6.51 -6.08
N ALA A 150 -7.37 6.01 -5.71
CA ALA A 150 -6.61 6.57 -4.61
C ALA A 150 -5.85 7.83 -5.06
N MET A 151 -6.03 8.94 -4.33
CA MET A 151 -5.30 10.18 -4.60
C MET A 151 -3.95 10.25 -3.89
N HIS A 152 -3.65 9.31 -3.02
CA HIS A 152 -2.39 9.26 -2.27
C HIS A 152 -1.75 7.88 -2.38
N VAL A 153 -0.46 7.86 -2.72
CA VAL A 153 0.42 6.69 -2.63
C VAL A 153 1.52 7.01 -1.63
N LEU A 154 1.70 6.13 -0.65
CA LEU A 154 2.78 6.20 0.33
C LEU A 154 3.87 5.22 -0.10
N SER A 155 5.11 5.66 -0.22
CA SER A 155 6.26 4.83 -0.58
C SER A 155 7.56 5.43 -0.07
N PHE A 156 8.54 4.59 0.24
CA PHE A 156 9.92 4.99 0.51
C PHE A 156 10.80 4.91 -0.75
N ASP A 157 10.25 4.49 -1.90
CA ASP A 157 11.01 4.45 -3.17
C ASP A 157 11.25 5.87 -3.70
N ASP A 158 12.51 6.31 -3.69
CA ASP A 158 12.93 7.61 -4.21
C ASP A 158 12.57 7.82 -5.69
N ARG A 159 12.44 6.74 -6.48
CA ARG A 159 12.03 6.82 -7.89
C ARG A 159 10.57 7.21 -8.04
N LEU A 160 9.72 6.79 -7.10
CA LEU A 160 8.30 7.12 -7.08
C LEU A 160 8.04 8.49 -6.46
N THR A 161 8.80 8.86 -5.42
CA THR A 161 8.65 10.14 -4.70
C THR A 161 9.34 11.31 -5.38
N ALA A 162 10.18 11.07 -6.41
CA ALA A 162 10.88 12.12 -7.14
C ALA A 162 9.92 13.10 -7.84
N PRO A 163 10.19 14.42 -7.80
CA PRO A 163 9.28 15.44 -8.33
C PRO A 163 8.91 15.27 -9.82
N GLY A 164 9.78 14.65 -10.62
CA GLY A 164 9.53 14.38 -12.04
C GLY A 164 8.53 13.25 -12.30
N THR A 165 8.46 12.26 -11.42
CA THR A 165 7.55 11.11 -11.54
C THR A 165 6.12 11.55 -11.27
N GLY A 166 5.91 12.35 -10.21
CA GLY A 166 4.59 12.87 -9.87
C GLY A 166 3.97 13.74 -10.97
N ALA A 167 4.77 14.54 -11.70
CA ALA A 167 4.26 15.38 -12.78
C ALA A 167 3.72 14.56 -13.97
N GLY A 168 4.40 13.46 -14.35
CA GLY A 168 3.94 12.59 -15.43
C GLY A 168 2.71 11.77 -15.09
N LEU A 169 2.50 11.46 -13.81
CA LEU A 169 1.33 10.73 -13.31
C LEU A 169 0.10 11.64 -13.20
N ASN A 170 0.27 12.87 -12.71
CA ASN A 170 -0.82 13.85 -12.57
C ASN A 170 -1.49 14.23 -13.89
N ASP A 171 -0.82 14.08 -15.03
CA ASP A 171 -1.40 14.29 -16.35
C ASP A 171 -2.43 13.19 -16.73
N ARG A 172 -2.36 12.04 -16.07
CA ARG A 172 -3.24 10.89 -16.33
C ARG A 172 -4.32 10.69 -15.28
N PHE A 173 -3.97 10.87 -14.01
CA PHE A 173 -4.92 10.83 -12.88
C PHE A 173 -4.35 11.60 -11.68
N PRO A 174 -5.21 12.17 -10.81
CA PRO A 174 -4.79 13.04 -9.71
C PRO A 174 -4.20 12.23 -8.55
N VAL A 175 -2.95 11.76 -8.68
CA VAL A 175 -2.25 11.02 -7.63
C VAL A 175 -1.07 11.81 -7.08
N SER A 176 -0.88 11.78 -5.78
CA SER A 176 0.28 12.33 -5.09
C SER A 176 1.06 11.21 -4.40
N VAL A 177 2.30 10.98 -4.83
CA VAL A 177 3.21 10.04 -4.16
C VAL A 177 3.99 10.77 -3.07
N ARG A 178 4.04 10.22 -1.86
CA ARG A 178 4.68 10.83 -0.68
C ARG A 178 5.34 9.79 0.20
N GLU A 179 6.36 10.20 0.93
CA GLU A 179 6.85 9.45 2.07
C GLU A 179 5.80 9.43 3.20
N PRO A 180 5.73 8.36 4.01
CA PRO A 180 4.80 8.25 5.14
C PRO A 180 4.85 9.43 6.10
N ARG A 181 6.06 9.91 6.43
CA ARG A 181 6.26 11.09 7.28
C ARG A 181 5.58 12.34 6.73
N ALA A 182 5.72 12.58 5.44
CA ALA A 182 5.10 13.75 4.81
C ALA A 182 3.58 13.62 4.78
N PHE A 183 3.07 12.42 4.59
CA PHE A 183 1.63 12.15 4.66
C PHE A 183 1.10 12.35 6.08
N ALA A 184 1.69 11.73 7.10
CA ALA A 184 1.28 11.87 8.50
C ALA A 184 1.23 13.34 8.95
N ALA A 185 2.23 14.14 8.54
CA ALA A 185 2.28 15.57 8.85
C ALA A 185 1.18 16.41 8.15
N LEU A 186 0.64 15.93 7.02
CA LEU A 186 -0.37 16.64 6.23
C LEU A 186 -1.78 16.11 6.42
N PHE A 187 -1.92 14.87 6.89
CA PHE A 187 -3.21 14.22 7.11
C PHE A 187 -3.95 14.91 8.26
N ASP A 188 -5.06 15.53 7.91
CA ASP A 188 -5.94 16.24 8.84
C ASP A 188 -7.36 15.73 8.60
N ALA A 189 -7.79 14.78 9.42
CA ALA A 189 -9.06 14.10 9.27
C ALA A 189 -10.26 15.07 9.35
N GLU A 190 -10.18 16.08 10.22
CA GLU A 190 -11.25 17.07 10.39
C GLU A 190 -11.42 17.94 9.12
N LYS A 191 -10.31 18.31 8.47
CA LYS A 191 -10.35 19.07 7.21
C LYS A 191 -10.72 18.21 6.01
N LEU A 192 -10.34 16.92 6.02
CA LEU A 192 -10.60 16.01 4.92
C LEU A 192 -12.06 15.52 4.90
N TYR A 193 -12.65 15.29 6.06
CA TYR A 193 -13.97 14.68 6.17
C TYR A 193 -15.08 15.38 5.36
N PRO A 194 -15.15 16.72 5.30
CA PRO A 194 -16.17 17.42 4.48
C PRO A 194 -16.11 17.14 2.99
N GLU A 195 -14.97 16.69 2.46
CA GLU A 195 -14.79 16.36 1.03
C GLU A 195 -15.37 14.97 0.68
N VAL A 196 -15.57 14.10 1.68
CA VAL A 196 -15.94 12.69 1.47
C VAL A 196 -17.14 12.24 2.28
N GLY A 197 -17.47 12.95 3.34
CA GLY A 197 -18.56 12.66 4.27
C GLY A 197 -19.67 13.72 4.26
N ASN A 198 -20.69 13.48 5.04
CA ASN A 198 -21.78 14.43 5.25
C ASN A 198 -21.88 14.86 6.71
N GLY A 199 -21.98 16.16 6.94
CA GLY A 199 -22.13 16.73 8.28
C GLY A 199 -20.79 17.09 8.95
N GLU A 200 -20.83 17.18 10.28
CA GLU A 200 -19.64 17.49 11.08
C GLU A 200 -18.73 16.26 11.20
N TYR A 201 -17.42 16.48 11.29
CA TYR A 201 -16.46 15.42 11.51
C TYR A 201 -16.74 14.69 12.83
N PRO A 202 -16.93 13.35 12.80
CA PRO A 202 -17.34 12.59 13.98
C PRO A 202 -16.20 12.29 14.98
N GLY A 203 -14.96 12.63 14.62
CA GLY A 203 -13.77 12.15 15.33
C GLY A 203 -13.32 10.75 14.85
N PRO A 204 -12.25 10.21 15.45
CA PRO A 204 -11.85 8.82 15.25
C PRO A 204 -12.95 7.88 15.75
N ASP A 205 -13.37 6.93 14.93
CA ASP A 205 -14.48 6.00 15.21
C ASP A 205 -14.03 4.53 15.29
N ARG A 206 -12.72 4.28 15.17
CA ARG A 206 -12.08 2.97 15.32
C ARG A 206 -10.83 3.04 16.19
N ASP A 207 -10.53 1.95 16.88
CA ASP A 207 -9.23 1.76 17.51
C ASP A 207 -8.23 1.27 16.45
N PRO A 208 -7.15 2.00 16.14
CA PRO A 208 -6.18 1.59 15.13
C PRO A 208 -5.38 0.34 15.52
N ARG A 209 -5.50 -0.11 16.77
CA ARG A 209 -4.80 -1.31 17.31
C ARG A 209 -5.72 -2.52 17.45
N ALA A 210 -7.02 -2.38 17.23
CA ALA A 210 -7.99 -3.46 17.36
C ALA A 210 -7.78 -4.58 16.34
#